data_b528f2a20b567e685288b25844e16c1e
#
_entry.id   b528f2a20b567e685288b25844e16c1e
#
_cell.length_a   1.000
_cell.length_b   1.000
_cell.length_c   1.000
_cell.angle_alpha   90.00
_cell.angle_beta   90.00
_cell.angle_gamma   90.00
#
_symmetry.space_group_name_H-M   'P 1'
#
loop_
_entity.id
_entity.type
_entity.pdbx_description
1 polymer ?
#
loop_
_entity_poly.entity_id
_entity_poly.type
_entity_poly.pdbx_seq_one_letter_code
_entity_poly.pdbx_strand_id
1 'polypeptide(L)'
;MDEKISSFDEAIQIIRRRRRHWFSYFFFKGTSMSRIPLVNPADASGSAKDLLAQIHGAFGATPNMFRAVANSPAALQSMWGAFGALGGGAIAPQLGEQIAVAVADRNACNYCLAAHTALGRKAGVSSAAMAAAQAGESSDPRTAAALRFALQLVEARGQVSAADVQALRDVGFDDGQIVEILAHVALNLFTNYVNVAFDVPLDFPSVKLRAGAA
;
A
#
# COMPACT_ATOMS: atom_id res chain seq x y z
N MET A 1 56.26 15.63 38.86
CA MET A 1 56.08 15.79 37.40
C MET A 1 55.03 14.79 36.87
N ASP A 2 54.06 14.34 37.73
CA ASP A 2 53.15 13.24 37.49
C ASP A 2 51.63 13.54 37.47
N GLU A 3 51.24 14.81 37.73
CA GLU A 3 49.81 15.19 37.76
C GLU A 3 49.22 15.59 36.38
N LYS A 4 50.02 15.84 35.36
CA LYS A 4 49.54 16.24 34.04
C LYS A 4 49.22 15.11 33.06
N ILE A 5 49.66 13.89 33.39
CA ILE A 5 49.43 12.72 32.53
C ILE A 5 48.04 12.10 32.79
N SER A 6 47.55 12.19 34.04
CA SER A 6 46.22 11.65 34.43
C SER A 6 45.05 12.38 33.72
N SER A 7 45.16 13.71 33.54
CA SER A 7 44.07 14.51 32.94
C SER A 7 43.93 14.29 31.43
N PHE A 8 44.98 13.88 30.75
CA PHE A 8 44.97 13.66 29.29
C PHE A 8 44.38 12.28 28.94
N ASP A 9 44.64 11.27 29.75
CA ASP A 9 44.05 9.93 29.58
C ASP A 9 42.53 9.91 29.91
N GLU A 10 42.09 10.67 30.92
CA GLU A 10 40.67 10.84 31.23
C GLU A 10 39.92 11.57 30.10
N ALA A 11 40.53 12.59 29.51
CA ALA A 11 39.95 13.29 28.37
C ALA A 11 39.82 12.39 27.12
N ILE A 12 40.82 11.53 26.89
CA ILE A 12 40.78 10.55 25.80
C ILE A 12 39.72 9.46 26.06
N GLN A 13 39.55 9.01 27.30
CA GLN A 13 38.51 8.06 27.66
C GLN A 13 37.08 8.65 27.53
N ILE A 14 36.90 9.90 27.90
CA ILE A 14 35.61 10.62 27.70
C ILE A 14 35.30 10.80 26.22
N ILE A 15 36.29 11.12 25.40
CA ILE A 15 36.12 11.24 23.94
C ILE A 15 35.83 9.88 23.31
N ARG A 16 36.47 8.78 23.77
CA ARG A 16 36.19 7.42 23.31
C ARG A 16 34.82 6.91 23.74
N ARG A 17 34.35 7.24 24.96
CA ARG A 17 32.97 6.92 25.41
C ARG A 17 31.92 7.72 24.64
N ARG A 18 32.14 9.01 24.37
CA ARG A 18 31.22 9.84 23.58
C ARG A 18 31.18 9.40 22.11
N ARG A 19 32.30 8.96 21.50
CA ARG A 19 32.31 8.41 20.14
C ARG A 19 31.53 7.10 20.04
N ARG A 20 31.58 6.22 21.05
CA ARG A 20 30.78 4.97 21.02
C ARG A 20 29.28 5.23 21.12
N HIS A 21 28.84 6.25 21.87
CA HIS A 21 27.42 6.62 21.92
C HIS A 21 26.97 7.43 20.68
N TRP A 22 27.86 8.21 20.08
CA TRP A 22 27.53 8.97 18.88
C TRP A 22 27.46 8.07 17.63
N PHE A 23 28.30 7.04 17.54
CA PHE A 23 28.23 6.06 16.45
C PHE A 23 27.00 5.17 16.53
N SER A 24 26.46 4.88 17.72
CA SER A 24 25.21 4.14 17.88
C SER A 24 23.95 4.97 17.50
N TYR A 25 24.03 6.30 17.61
CA TYR A 25 22.88 7.16 17.30
C TYR A 25 22.76 7.54 15.82
N PHE A 26 23.83 7.39 15.04
CA PHE A 26 23.84 7.72 13.61
C PHE A 26 23.59 6.52 12.67
N PHE A 27 23.58 5.30 13.20
CA PHE A 27 23.34 4.09 12.40
C PHE A 27 21.91 3.54 12.51
N PHE A 28 20.99 4.24 13.20
CA PHE A 28 19.58 3.87 13.28
C PHE A 28 18.67 4.95 12.68
N LYS A 29 19.04 5.53 11.54
CA LYS A 29 18.03 5.94 10.56
C LYS A 29 17.74 4.67 9.74
N GLY A 30 16.86 3.86 10.33
CA GLY A 30 16.52 2.55 9.84
C GLY A 30 15.97 2.62 8.42
N THR A 31 16.57 1.88 7.55
CA THR A 31 15.80 1.18 6.53
C THR A 31 14.74 0.40 7.30
N SER A 32 13.49 0.82 7.22
CA SER A 32 12.36 0.05 7.78
C SER A 32 12.47 -1.35 7.21
N MET A 33 12.90 -2.31 8.05
CA MET A 33 12.92 -3.71 7.64
C MET A 33 11.52 -4.23 7.85
N SER A 34 10.93 -4.83 6.84
CA SER A 34 9.64 -5.52 6.97
C SER A 34 9.63 -6.41 8.21
N ARG A 35 8.50 -6.43 8.94
CA ARG A 35 8.31 -7.27 10.13
C ARG A 35 8.29 -8.76 9.83
N ILE A 36 8.18 -9.14 8.55
CA ILE A 36 8.33 -10.51 8.06
C ILE A 36 9.36 -10.53 6.92
N PRO A 37 10.03 -11.66 6.66
CA PRO A 37 10.99 -11.76 5.54
C PRO A 37 10.32 -11.45 4.20
N LEU A 38 11.02 -10.74 3.33
CA LEU A 38 10.64 -10.60 1.94
C LEU A 38 11.24 -11.77 1.15
N VAL A 39 10.43 -12.69 0.67
CA VAL A 39 10.89 -13.82 -0.12
C VAL A 39 11.67 -13.32 -1.33
N ASN A 40 12.90 -13.80 -1.51
CA ASN A 40 13.65 -13.53 -2.72
C ASN A 40 13.12 -14.45 -3.84
N PRO A 41 12.67 -13.90 -4.98
CA PRO A 41 12.16 -14.72 -6.09
C PRO A 41 13.12 -15.80 -6.58
N ALA A 42 14.44 -15.55 -6.49
CA ALA A 42 15.46 -16.52 -6.90
C ALA A 42 15.52 -17.77 -5.99
N ASP A 43 15.14 -17.61 -4.71
CA ASP A 43 15.19 -18.68 -3.70
C ASP A 43 13.79 -19.33 -3.50
N ALA A 44 12.76 -18.80 -4.17
CA ALA A 44 11.41 -19.33 -4.09
C ALA A 44 11.31 -20.71 -4.75
N SER A 45 10.42 -21.57 -4.22
CA SER A 45 10.16 -22.90 -4.74
C SER A 45 8.66 -23.19 -4.85
N GLY A 46 8.29 -24.25 -5.56
CA GLY A 46 6.90 -24.68 -5.73
C GLY A 46 6.01 -23.56 -6.30
N SER A 47 4.74 -23.55 -5.93
CA SER A 47 3.74 -22.60 -6.43
C SER A 47 4.07 -21.13 -6.14
N ALA A 48 4.78 -20.82 -5.06
CA ALA A 48 5.23 -19.45 -4.80
C ALA A 48 6.18 -18.94 -5.89
N LYS A 49 7.11 -19.77 -6.37
CA LYS A 49 8.02 -19.43 -7.47
C LYS A 49 7.25 -19.09 -8.74
N ASP A 50 6.29 -19.94 -9.11
CA ASP A 50 5.50 -19.76 -10.34
C ASP A 50 4.64 -18.50 -10.28
N LEU A 51 4.03 -18.23 -9.13
CA LEU A 51 3.22 -17.02 -8.91
C LEU A 51 4.09 -15.75 -8.93
N LEU A 52 5.25 -15.75 -8.27
CA LEU A 52 6.18 -14.61 -8.31
C LEU A 52 6.71 -14.35 -9.73
N ALA A 53 6.92 -15.39 -10.53
CA ALA A 53 7.30 -15.25 -11.94
C ALA A 53 6.17 -14.60 -12.78
N GLN A 54 4.91 -15.00 -12.58
CA GLN A 54 3.75 -14.38 -13.22
C GLN A 54 3.63 -12.90 -12.83
N ILE A 55 3.77 -12.56 -11.54
CA ILE A 55 3.74 -11.20 -11.02
C ILE A 55 4.86 -10.37 -11.66
N HIS A 56 6.07 -10.93 -11.72
CA HIS A 56 7.20 -10.26 -12.38
C HIS A 56 6.90 -9.97 -13.85
N GLY A 57 6.33 -10.92 -14.57
CA GLY A 57 5.93 -10.76 -15.97
C GLY A 57 4.90 -9.64 -16.17
N ALA A 58 3.94 -9.51 -15.24
CA ALA A 58 2.89 -8.50 -15.33
C ALA A 58 3.38 -7.07 -14.99
N PHE A 59 4.24 -6.93 -14.00
CA PHE A 59 4.72 -5.61 -13.52
C PHE A 59 6.09 -5.20 -14.06
N GLY A 60 6.87 -6.12 -14.62
CA GLY A 60 8.28 -5.90 -14.98
C GLY A 60 9.22 -5.90 -13.77
N ALA A 61 8.68 -6.14 -12.58
CA ALA A 61 9.36 -6.26 -11.30
C ALA A 61 8.55 -7.14 -10.35
N THR A 62 9.11 -7.53 -9.22
CA THR A 62 8.37 -8.24 -8.17
C THR A 62 8.24 -7.32 -6.95
N PRO A 63 7.11 -6.59 -6.82
CA PRO A 63 6.93 -5.62 -5.74
C PRO A 63 7.03 -6.28 -4.34
N ASN A 64 7.57 -5.53 -3.38
CA ASN A 64 7.84 -6.01 -2.02
C ASN A 64 6.59 -6.57 -1.32
N MET A 65 5.41 -6.01 -1.59
CA MET A 65 4.14 -6.54 -1.07
C MET A 65 3.96 -8.02 -1.44
N PHE A 66 4.14 -8.38 -2.71
CA PHE A 66 4.00 -9.78 -3.14
C PHE A 66 5.10 -10.68 -2.58
N ARG A 67 6.32 -10.15 -2.41
CA ARG A 67 7.42 -10.86 -1.74
C ARG A 67 7.11 -11.13 -0.26
N ALA A 68 6.45 -10.19 0.41
CA ALA A 68 5.97 -10.38 1.79
C ALA A 68 4.88 -11.46 1.85
N VAL A 69 3.88 -11.39 0.95
CA VAL A 69 2.77 -12.36 0.91
C VAL A 69 3.23 -13.75 0.47
N ALA A 70 4.33 -13.87 -0.28
CA ALA A 70 4.89 -15.14 -0.76
C ALA A 70 5.38 -16.07 0.37
N ASN A 71 5.49 -15.59 1.62
CA ASN A 71 5.67 -16.48 2.78
C ASN A 71 4.52 -17.48 2.94
N SER A 72 3.33 -17.20 2.38
CA SER A 72 2.22 -18.13 2.25
C SER A 72 1.81 -18.27 0.78
N PRO A 73 2.13 -19.39 0.13
CA PRO A 73 1.70 -19.63 -1.26
C PRO A 73 0.19 -19.53 -1.45
N ALA A 74 -0.60 -19.96 -0.46
CA ALA A 74 -2.06 -19.88 -0.51
C ALA A 74 -2.55 -18.41 -0.45
N ALA A 75 -1.98 -17.58 0.42
CA ALA A 75 -2.29 -16.16 0.48
C ALA A 75 -1.88 -15.43 -0.81
N LEU A 76 -0.71 -15.77 -1.37
CA LEU A 76 -0.24 -15.21 -2.64
C LEU A 76 -1.16 -15.58 -3.80
N GLN A 77 -1.58 -16.84 -3.87
CA GLN A 77 -2.51 -17.31 -4.89
C GLN A 77 -3.88 -16.63 -4.79
N SER A 78 -4.41 -16.48 -3.58
CA SER A 78 -5.67 -15.77 -3.32
C SER A 78 -5.59 -14.30 -3.76
N MET A 79 -4.53 -13.60 -3.35
CA MET A 79 -4.32 -12.19 -3.72
C MET A 79 -4.14 -12.03 -5.23
N TRP A 80 -3.24 -12.80 -5.84
CA TRP A 80 -2.94 -12.72 -7.27
C TRP A 80 -4.13 -13.12 -8.14
N GLY A 81 -4.87 -14.13 -7.71
CA GLY A 81 -6.13 -14.54 -8.37
C GLY A 81 -7.18 -13.43 -8.35
N ALA A 82 -7.33 -12.72 -7.23
CA ALA A 82 -8.24 -11.58 -7.14
C ALA A 82 -7.82 -10.42 -8.06
N PHE A 83 -6.52 -10.10 -8.14
CA PHE A 83 -6.01 -9.11 -9.11
C PHE A 83 -6.33 -9.50 -10.53
N GLY A 84 -6.12 -10.76 -10.90
CA GLY A 84 -6.42 -11.28 -12.25
C GLY A 84 -7.91 -11.22 -12.58
N ALA A 85 -8.76 -11.65 -11.67
CA ALA A 85 -10.22 -11.66 -11.84
C ALA A 85 -10.78 -10.24 -11.99
N LEU A 86 -10.44 -9.33 -11.09
CA LEU A 86 -10.93 -7.94 -11.11
C LEU A 86 -10.31 -7.11 -12.24
N GLY A 87 -9.08 -7.44 -12.66
CA GLY A 87 -8.46 -6.81 -13.83
C GLY A 87 -9.15 -7.13 -15.16
N GLY A 88 -9.93 -8.22 -15.23
CA GLY A 88 -10.78 -8.59 -16.34
C GLY A 88 -12.27 -8.30 -16.15
N GLY A 89 -12.63 -7.62 -15.06
CA GLY A 89 -14.01 -7.33 -14.67
C GLY A 89 -14.63 -6.16 -15.43
N ALA A 90 -15.81 -5.73 -14.97
CA ALA A 90 -16.60 -4.66 -15.57
C ALA A 90 -16.25 -3.25 -15.06
N ILE A 91 -15.46 -3.13 -13.99
CA ILE A 91 -14.97 -1.85 -13.49
C ILE A 91 -13.77 -1.41 -14.31
N ALA A 92 -13.87 -0.23 -14.93
CA ALA A 92 -12.77 0.33 -15.71
C ALA A 92 -11.50 0.49 -14.85
N PRO A 93 -10.29 0.21 -15.39
CA PRO A 93 -9.04 0.31 -14.64
C PRO A 93 -8.85 1.67 -13.97
N GLN A 94 -9.24 2.75 -14.62
CA GLN A 94 -9.16 4.11 -14.07
C GLN A 94 -9.96 4.25 -12.76
N LEU A 95 -11.20 3.74 -12.74
CA LEU A 95 -12.04 3.78 -11.54
C LEU A 95 -11.49 2.85 -10.46
N GLY A 96 -10.99 1.67 -10.82
CA GLY A 96 -10.35 0.75 -9.88
C GLY A 96 -9.18 1.40 -9.15
N GLU A 97 -8.31 2.11 -9.87
CA GLU A 97 -7.17 2.83 -9.28
C GLU A 97 -7.60 4.03 -8.42
N GLN A 98 -8.66 4.74 -8.80
CA GLN A 98 -9.23 5.82 -8.00
C GLN A 98 -9.85 5.31 -6.70
N ILE A 99 -10.57 4.19 -6.73
CA ILE A 99 -11.05 3.51 -5.52
C ILE A 99 -9.86 3.08 -4.64
N ALA A 100 -8.83 2.53 -5.24
CA ALA A 100 -7.67 2.03 -4.51
C ALA A 100 -6.91 3.15 -3.76
N VAL A 101 -6.71 4.33 -4.36
CA VAL A 101 -6.05 5.45 -3.66
C VAL A 101 -6.93 6.03 -2.55
N ALA A 102 -8.25 6.09 -2.73
CA ALA A 102 -9.19 6.53 -1.68
C ALA A 102 -9.14 5.59 -0.46
N VAL A 103 -9.19 4.29 -0.70
CA VAL A 103 -9.12 3.26 0.36
C VAL A 103 -7.73 3.23 1.00
N ALA A 104 -6.65 3.38 0.22
CA ALA A 104 -5.29 3.41 0.74
C ALA A 104 -5.04 4.61 1.66
N ASP A 105 -5.53 5.80 1.30
CA ASP A 105 -5.43 6.99 2.15
C ASP A 105 -6.21 6.80 3.46
N ARG A 106 -7.44 6.29 3.37
CA ARG A 106 -8.29 6.02 4.54
C ARG A 106 -7.68 5.02 5.51
N ASN A 107 -6.94 4.03 5.01
CA ASN A 107 -6.26 3.01 5.81
C ASN A 107 -4.81 3.40 6.17
N ALA A 108 -4.39 4.64 5.91
CA ALA A 108 -3.02 5.12 6.14
C ALA A 108 -1.92 4.22 5.51
N CYS A 109 -2.21 3.59 4.35
CA CYS A 109 -1.27 2.73 3.64
C CYS A 109 -0.43 3.54 2.64
N ASN A 110 0.74 4.03 3.07
CA ASN A 110 1.69 4.76 2.20
C ASN A 110 2.10 3.95 0.97
N TYR A 111 2.34 2.65 1.14
CA TYR A 111 2.73 1.75 0.06
C TYR A 111 1.67 1.68 -1.03
N CYS A 112 0.43 1.40 -0.64
CA CYS A 112 -0.68 1.25 -1.57
C CYS A 112 -1.04 2.58 -2.25
N LEU A 113 -1.02 3.69 -1.49
CA LEU A 113 -1.23 5.02 -2.05
C LEU A 113 -0.21 5.34 -3.15
N ALA A 114 1.07 5.06 -2.90
CA ALA A 114 2.14 5.29 -3.87
C ALA A 114 1.98 4.39 -5.11
N ALA A 115 1.74 3.09 -4.91
CA ALA A 115 1.56 2.12 -5.99
C ALA A 115 0.38 2.49 -6.89
N HIS A 116 -0.79 2.68 -6.31
CA HIS A 116 -2.01 2.98 -7.06
C HIS A 116 -2.02 4.38 -7.68
N THR A 117 -1.35 5.37 -7.10
CA THR A 117 -1.13 6.66 -7.76
C THR A 117 -0.30 6.50 -9.03
N ALA A 118 0.75 5.68 -9.00
CA ALA A 118 1.58 5.42 -10.18
C ALA A 118 0.80 4.63 -11.25
N LEU A 119 0.05 3.59 -10.85
CA LEU A 119 -0.77 2.77 -11.74
C LEU A 119 -1.92 3.56 -12.36
N GLY A 120 -2.61 4.40 -11.60
CA GLY A 120 -3.70 5.23 -12.09
C GLY A 120 -3.22 6.25 -13.13
N ARG A 121 -2.05 6.85 -12.91
CA ARG A 121 -1.41 7.72 -13.92
C ARG A 121 -1.06 6.94 -15.20
N LYS A 122 -0.56 5.72 -15.07
CA LYS A 122 -0.30 4.83 -16.20
C LYS A 122 -1.59 4.44 -16.93
N ALA A 123 -2.69 4.30 -16.22
CA ALA A 123 -4.02 4.07 -16.79
C ALA A 123 -4.66 5.32 -17.41
N GLY A 124 -3.97 6.46 -17.41
CA GLY A 124 -4.41 7.70 -18.05
C GLY A 124 -5.19 8.65 -17.12
N VAL A 125 -5.29 8.38 -15.82
CA VAL A 125 -5.91 9.32 -14.87
C VAL A 125 -4.95 10.48 -14.60
N SER A 126 -5.45 11.72 -14.69
CA SER A 126 -4.64 12.91 -14.42
C SER A 126 -4.20 12.98 -12.95
N SER A 127 -3.08 13.66 -12.69
CA SER A 127 -2.59 13.86 -11.31
C SER A 127 -3.62 14.57 -10.43
N ALA A 128 -4.38 15.52 -11.00
CA ALA A 128 -5.44 16.23 -10.28
C ALA A 128 -6.60 15.28 -9.92
N ALA A 129 -7.02 14.41 -10.84
CA ALA A 129 -8.08 13.43 -10.59
C ALA A 129 -7.63 12.36 -9.57
N MET A 130 -6.37 11.93 -9.58
CA MET A 130 -5.84 11.02 -8.55
C MET A 130 -5.79 11.69 -7.17
N ALA A 131 -5.41 12.97 -7.09
CA ALA A 131 -5.41 13.71 -5.83
C ALA A 131 -6.84 13.95 -5.30
N ALA A 132 -7.82 14.23 -6.17
CA ALA A 132 -9.22 14.32 -5.80
C ALA A 132 -9.75 12.96 -5.30
N ALA A 133 -9.44 11.86 -6.02
CA ALA A 133 -9.84 10.52 -5.63
C ALA A 133 -9.25 10.10 -4.26
N GLN A 134 -8.00 10.48 -3.95
CA GLN A 134 -7.41 10.31 -2.63
C GLN A 134 -8.25 11.00 -1.54
N ALA A 135 -8.90 12.13 -1.87
CA ALA A 135 -9.84 12.81 -0.99
C ALA A 135 -11.25 12.16 -0.93
N GLY A 136 -11.50 11.16 -1.76
CA GLY A 136 -12.85 10.60 -1.95
C GLY A 136 -13.74 11.47 -2.86
N GLU A 137 -13.14 12.32 -3.66
CA GLU A 137 -13.81 13.32 -4.49
C GLU A 137 -13.59 13.08 -5.98
N SER A 138 -14.56 13.49 -6.80
CA SER A 138 -14.44 13.53 -8.25
C SER A 138 -15.43 14.56 -8.83
N SER A 139 -15.06 15.19 -9.94
CA SER A 139 -15.97 16.03 -10.72
C SER A 139 -16.94 15.20 -11.59
N ASP A 140 -16.62 13.93 -11.84
CA ASP A 140 -17.52 13.00 -12.51
C ASP A 140 -18.49 12.39 -11.49
N PRO A 141 -19.84 12.58 -11.64
CA PRO A 141 -20.82 12.10 -10.66
C PRO A 141 -20.78 10.59 -10.44
N ARG A 142 -20.50 9.81 -11.49
CA ARG A 142 -20.42 8.35 -11.41
C ARG A 142 -19.23 7.91 -10.57
N THR A 143 -18.05 8.47 -10.83
CA THR A 143 -16.85 8.23 -10.04
C THR A 143 -17.04 8.70 -8.59
N ALA A 144 -17.61 9.89 -8.37
CA ALA A 144 -17.87 10.42 -7.03
C ALA A 144 -18.78 9.49 -6.19
N ALA A 145 -19.81 8.92 -6.80
CA ALA A 145 -20.69 7.96 -6.14
C ALA A 145 -19.95 6.66 -5.76
N ALA A 146 -19.13 6.13 -6.67
CA ALA A 146 -18.33 4.93 -6.41
C ALA A 146 -17.31 5.15 -5.28
N LEU A 147 -16.61 6.29 -5.28
CA LEU A 147 -15.64 6.63 -4.22
C LEU A 147 -16.33 6.76 -2.85
N ARG A 148 -17.47 7.44 -2.79
CA ARG A 148 -18.26 7.59 -1.57
C ARG A 148 -18.70 6.23 -1.03
N PHE A 149 -19.24 5.37 -1.90
CA PHE A 149 -19.65 4.03 -1.51
C PHE A 149 -18.48 3.18 -1.03
N ALA A 150 -17.34 3.22 -1.72
CA ALA A 150 -16.14 2.52 -1.33
C ALA A 150 -15.62 2.95 0.07
N LEU A 151 -15.60 4.26 0.32
CA LEU A 151 -15.20 4.80 1.64
C LEU A 151 -16.20 4.44 2.74
N GLN A 152 -17.49 4.48 2.44
CA GLN A 152 -18.54 4.06 3.38
C GLN A 152 -18.43 2.58 3.74
N LEU A 153 -18.13 1.70 2.77
CA LEU A 153 -17.87 0.27 3.02
C LEU A 153 -16.70 0.08 4.02
N VAL A 154 -15.63 0.87 3.89
CA VAL A 154 -14.47 0.82 4.80
C VAL A 154 -14.85 1.32 6.19
N GLU A 155 -15.45 2.51 6.28
CA GLU A 155 -15.78 3.18 7.53
C GLU A 155 -16.82 2.43 8.35
N ALA A 156 -17.89 2.01 7.67
CA ALA A 156 -19.00 1.29 8.28
C ALA A 156 -18.83 -0.24 8.30
N ARG A 157 -17.66 -0.76 7.90
CA ARG A 157 -17.36 -2.20 7.88
C ARG A 157 -18.42 -3.00 7.11
N GLY A 158 -18.77 -2.49 5.93
CA GLY A 158 -19.78 -3.11 5.05
C GLY A 158 -21.23 -2.79 5.40
N GLN A 159 -21.50 -2.03 6.46
CA GLN A 159 -22.85 -1.64 6.83
C GLN A 159 -23.29 -0.44 5.97
N VAL A 160 -23.94 -0.72 4.86
CA VAL A 160 -24.52 0.27 3.93
C VAL A 160 -26.04 0.09 3.85
N SER A 161 -26.75 1.16 3.57
CA SER A 161 -28.21 1.14 3.44
C SER A 161 -28.65 0.79 2.02
N ALA A 162 -29.93 0.45 1.85
CA ALA A 162 -30.52 0.29 0.52
C ALA A 162 -30.44 1.59 -0.31
N ALA A 163 -30.49 2.75 0.34
CA ALA A 163 -30.34 4.05 -0.33
C ALA A 163 -28.93 4.27 -0.88
N ASP A 164 -27.89 3.81 -0.19
CA ASP A 164 -26.50 3.90 -0.66
C ASP A 164 -26.28 3.06 -1.92
N VAL A 165 -26.88 1.86 -1.96
CA VAL A 165 -26.85 0.99 -3.14
C VAL A 165 -27.67 1.61 -4.28
N GLN A 166 -28.84 2.19 -3.98
CA GLN A 166 -29.67 2.84 -4.99
C GLN A 166 -28.96 4.06 -5.61
N ALA A 167 -28.22 4.83 -4.83
CA ALA A 167 -27.44 5.96 -5.33
C ALA A 167 -26.41 5.58 -6.39
N LEU A 168 -25.87 4.35 -6.36
CA LEU A 168 -25.02 3.83 -7.43
C LEU A 168 -25.81 3.48 -8.69
N ARG A 169 -27.00 2.89 -8.55
CA ARG A 169 -27.88 2.61 -9.70
C ARG A 169 -28.33 3.89 -10.39
N ASP A 170 -28.63 4.93 -9.63
CA ASP A 170 -29.07 6.24 -10.13
C ASP A 170 -28.01 6.92 -11.02
N VAL A 171 -26.74 6.60 -10.84
CA VAL A 171 -25.63 7.06 -11.71
C VAL A 171 -25.19 6.01 -12.73
N GLY A 172 -25.98 4.95 -12.94
CA GLY A 172 -25.82 3.97 -14.02
C GLY A 172 -24.88 2.81 -13.73
N PHE A 173 -24.62 2.45 -12.46
CA PHE A 173 -24.02 1.16 -12.14
C PHE A 173 -25.08 0.07 -12.08
N ASP A 174 -24.82 -1.07 -12.72
CA ASP A 174 -25.60 -2.27 -12.54
C ASP A 174 -25.19 -3.03 -11.27
N ASP A 175 -25.96 -4.04 -10.88
CA ASP A 175 -25.72 -4.80 -9.66
C ASP A 175 -24.38 -5.58 -9.70
N GLY A 176 -23.96 -6.04 -10.89
CA GLY A 176 -22.66 -6.70 -11.06
C GLY A 176 -21.52 -5.73 -10.77
N GLN A 177 -21.56 -4.53 -11.32
CA GLN A 177 -20.58 -3.48 -11.08
C GLN A 177 -20.56 -3.02 -9.61
N ILE A 178 -21.70 -2.99 -8.94
CA ILE A 178 -21.80 -2.66 -7.51
C ILE A 178 -21.09 -3.73 -6.67
N VAL A 179 -21.28 -5.00 -6.98
CA VAL A 179 -20.58 -6.10 -6.32
C VAL A 179 -19.08 -6.06 -6.63
N GLU A 180 -18.67 -5.71 -7.85
CA GLU A 180 -17.24 -5.53 -8.17
C GLU A 180 -16.61 -4.36 -7.42
N ILE A 181 -17.30 -3.22 -7.22
CA ILE A 181 -16.78 -2.13 -6.38
C ILE A 181 -16.48 -2.65 -4.96
N LEU A 182 -17.39 -3.43 -4.36
CA LEU A 182 -17.15 -4.06 -3.06
C LEU A 182 -15.95 -5.01 -3.10
N ALA A 183 -15.80 -5.81 -4.15
CA ALA A 183 -14.68 -6.73 -4.31
C ALA A 183 -13.34 -5.97 -4.45
N HIS A 184 -13.31 -4.85 -5.19
CA HIS A 184 -12.15 -3.95 -5.23
C HIS A 184 -11.80 -3.40 -3.85
N VAL A 185 -12.80 -2.98 -3.06
CA VAL A 185 -12.58 -2.53 -1.67
C VAL A 185 -11.99 -3.65 -0.82
N ALA A 186 -12.55 -4.87 -0.89
CA ALA A 186 -12.07 -6.02 -0.13
C ALA A 186 -10.63 -6.38 -0.47
N LEU A 187 -10.27 -6.38 -1.77
CA LEU A 187 -8.88 -6.60 -2.20
C LEU A 187 -7.96 -5.51 -1.67
N ASN A 188 -8.38 -4.24 -1.74
CA ASN A 188 -7.59 -3.12 -1.21
C ASN A 188 -7.43 -3.20 0.31
N LEU A 189 -8.44 -3.62 1.08
CA LEU A 189 -8.29 -3.88 2.51
C LEU A 189 -7.22 -4.95 2.77
N PHE A 190 -7.25 -6.05 2.04
CA PHE A 190 -6.25 -7.10 2.18
C PHE A 190 -4.83 -6.58 1.89
N THR A 191 -4.61 -5.90 0.76
CA THR A 191 -3.30 -5.36 0.40
C THR A 191 -2.82 -4.27 1.35
N ASN A 192 -3.72 -3.36 1.77
CA ASN A 192 -3.39 -2.31 2.73
C ASN A 192 -2.95 -2.89 4.08
N TYR A 193 -3.70 -3.87 4.59
CA TYR A 193 -3.39 -4.50 5.88
C TYR A 193 -2.08 -5.28 5.84
N VAL A 194 -1.77 -5.98 4.74
CA VAL A 194 -0.46 -6.60 4.55
C VAL A 194 0.66 -5.56 4.68
N ASN A 195 0.56 -4.46 3.94
CA ASN A 195 1.61 -3.45 3.89
C ASN A 195 1.77 -2.70 5.22
N VAL A 196 0.66 -2.36 5.89
CA VAL A 196 0.68 -1.67 7.18
C VAL A 196 1.09 -2.61 8.32
N ALA A 197 0.49 -3.81 8.39
CA ALA A 197 0.77 -4.76 9.47
C ALA A 197 2.23 -5.25 9.45
N PHE A 198 2.80 -5.44 8.27
CA PHE A 198 4.15 -5.97 8.13
C PHE A 198 5.21 -4.90 7.85
N ASP A 199 4.84 -3.62 7.82
CA ASP A 199 5.74 -2.48 7.56
C ASP A 199 6.57 -2.71 6.28
N VAL A 200 5.86 -3.05 5.19
CA VAL A 200 6.51 -3.41 3.92
C VAL A 200 7.21 -2.20 3.33
N PRO A 201 8.53 -2.29 3.04
CA PRO A 201 9.30 -1.19 2.48
C PRO A 201 8.76 -0.74 1.13
N LEU A 202 8.65 0.58 0.95
CA LEU A 202 8.15 1.23 -0.24
C LEU A 202 9.11 1.02 -1.43
N ASP A 203 8.58 0.58 -2.58
CA ASP A 203 9.30 0.43 -3.84
C ASP A 203 8.66 1.24 -5.00
N PHE A 204 7.83 2.20 -4.65
CA PHE A 204 7.23 3.18 -5.56
C PHE A 204 7.58 4.61 -5.15
N PRO A 205 7.50 5.61 -6.06
CA PRO A 205 7.63 7.01 -5.69
C PRO A 205 6.62 7.40 -4.60
N SER A 206 7.10 7.92 -3.47
CA SER A 206 6.25 8.24 -2.33
C SER A 206 5.19 9.28 -2.64
N VAL A 207 4.00 9.08 -2.10
CA VAL A 207 2.88 10.03 -2.11
C VAL A 207 2.48 10.30 -0.66
N LYS A 208 2.23 11.58 -0.35
CA LYS A 208 1.90 11.99 1.02
C LYS A 208 0.44 11.63 1.34
N LEU A 209 0.22 10.95 2.47
CA LEU A 209 -1.10 10.77 3.05
C LEU A 209 -1.71 12.13 3.42
N ARG A 210 -3.02 12.26 3.36
CA ARG A 210 -3.74 13.43 3.85
C ARG A 210 -3.70 13.47 5.38
N ALA A 211 -3.69 14.67 5.94
CA ALA A 211 -3.77 14.82 7.39
C ALA A 211 -5.15 14.34 7.90
N GLY A 212 -5.15 13.46 8.92
CA GLY A 212 -6.38 12.91 9.49
C GLY A 212 -6.80 11.54 8.93
N ALA A 213 -5.97 10.88 8.12
CA ALA A 213 -6.19 9.52 7.63
C ALA A 213 -5.75 8.44 8.64
N ALA A 214 -5.93 8.65 9.93
CA ALA A 214 -5.61 7.68 11.00
C ALA A 214 -6.64 7.77 12.12
#